data_ebfd64ccc50891e618272dfa75b5870f
#
_entry.id   ebfd64ccc50891e618272dfa75b5870f
#
_cell.length_a   1.000
_cell.length_b   1.000
_cell.length_c   1.000
_cell.angle_alpha   90.00
_cell.angle_beta   90.00
_cell.angle_gamma   90.00
#
_symmetry.space_group_name_H-M   'P 1'
#
loop_
_entity.id
_entity.type
_entity.pdbx_description
1 polymer ?
#
loop_
_entity_poly.entity_id
_entity_poly.type
_entity_poly.pdbx_seq_one_letter_code
_entity_poly.pdbx_strand_id
1 'polypeptide(L)'
;MTEREKIMSQDYYEILSDYRYPEGLEHSFEDLVFQRVDTDLGIAYINKNELTAADERKITYRGRPKVYGLMRGQPGPGGGFDPSPFIKSGILQAQGQPLNLTGRGVVLGFLDTGIRYEEEVFRNPDGSSRILGIWDQTIDTGQTPEGLLYGTEYNREMINAALLSDNPREIVPSYDENGHGTALASVAAGSAIRGGLIFTGAAPEADIAVVKLRQAKDYLREFYLIPDGVPAYSESDIITAVKYLESFAISLVRPLVICIGLGTNMGDHEGHSVLAGYLNTIATRRSRAVVLGGGNEGNSAHHYVGYATEGMTETTDNVEIRVDEGEQGFTAELWGNIPASHSISIRSPGGETTEKVDFKVRETREFTFVYEKTSIRVDHILVEQGSGEELIRFRFQDPTPGVWTVYVTTKGSGYQEQGNFHIWLPLSEFLTGETYFLRPSPYTTITEPGNAREIITTTYYQDANNSFYGESGRGFTRSGNIKPDLSTPGVNISTILGSYTGSGMGCAILSGICAQFMQWAVVEGNNEWVESRELKNYLIRGAVRNPAVLYPSREWGYGQVNLARTFDVIAGIG
;
A
#
# COMPACT_ATOMS: atom_id res chain seq x y z
N MET A 1 30.93 10.35 8.11
CA MET A 1 29.88 9.96 7.14
C MET A 1 29.10 11.21 6.73
N THR A 2 28.84 11.38 5.45
CA THR A 2 27.91 12.39 4.93
C THR A 2 26.49 12.06 5.35
N GLU A 3 25.55 13.02 5.28
CA GLU A 3 24.12 12.77 5.57
C GLU A 3 23.57 11.63 4.70
N ARG A 4 23.92 11.61 3.42
CA ARG A 4 23.58 10.56 2.47
C ARG A 4 24.05 9.17 2.92
N GLU A 5 25.34 9.05 3.26
CA GLU A 5 25.92 7.79 3.76
C GLU A 5 25.22 7.30 5.03
N LYS A 6 24.87 8.22 5.95
CA LYS A 6 24.13 7.89 7.17
C LYS A 6 22.74 7.35 6.85
N ILE A 7 21.99 8.02 5.96
CA ILE A 7 20.64 7.57 5.54
C ILE A 7 20.69 6.19 4.88
N MET A 8 21.71 5.93 4.06
CA MET A 8 21.87 4.66 3.35
C MET A 8 22.38 3.53 4.26
N SER A 9 23.02 3.85 5.39
CA SER A 9 23.62 2.86 6.30
C SER A 9 22.56 2.09 7.09
N GLN A 10 22.82 0.79 7.34
CA GLN A 10 22.07 -0.07 8.25
C GLN A 10 22.25 0.32 9.73
N ASP A 11 23.21 1.18 10.04
CA ASP A 11 23.49 1.63 11.40
C ASP A 11 22.60 2.79 11.86
N TYR A 12 21.73 3.32 10.98
CA TYR A 12 20.82 4.41 11.32
C TYR A 12 19.35 3.96 11.26
N TYR A 13 18.67 4.10 12.39
CA TYR A 13 17.25 3.87 12.53
C TYR A 13 16.46 5.04 11.96
N GLU A 14 15.34 4.74 11.33
CA GLU A 14 14.39 5.71 10.79
C GLU A 14 13.25 5.91 11.80
N ILE A 15 12.95 7.16 12.13
CA ILE A 15 11.85 7.51 13.02
C ILE A 15 11.00 8.55 12.29
N LEU A 16 9.72 8.23 12.11
CA LEU A 16 8.75 9.18 11.57
C LEU A 16 8.45 10.23 12.63
N SER A 17 8.69 11.49 12.28
CA SER A 17 8.43 12.64 13.14
C SER A 17 7.27 13.43 12.57
N ASP A 18 6.16 13.39 13.30
CA ASP A 18 5.00 14.27 13.06
C ASP A 18 5.10 15.44 14.02
N TYR A 19 5.38 16.64 13.52
CA TYR A 19 5.54 17.83 14.36
C TYR A 19 4.32 18.19 15.18
N ARG A 20 3.16 17.67 14.83
CA ARG A 20 1.95 17.79 15.65
C ARG A 20 2.03 16.95 16.93
N TYR A 21 2.88 15.93 16.92
CA TYR A 21 3.13 15.01 18.03
C TYR A 21 4.65 14.79 18.18
N PRO A 22 5.43 15.84 18.53
CA PRO A 22 6.87 15.72 18.63
C PRO A 22 7.24 14.67 19.69
N GLU A 23 7.97 13.66 19.29
CA GLU A 23 8.37 12.55 20.17
C GLU A 23 9.48 12.98 21.16
N GLY A 24 10.03 14.17 21.00
CA GLY A 24 11.09 14.70 21.84
C GLY A 24 12.44 14.01 21.66
N LEU A 25 12.53 13.05 20.74
CA LEU A 25 13.77 12.32 20.45
C LEU A 25 14.71 13.12 19.54
N GLU A 26 14.16 13.96 18.66
CA GLU A 26 14.91 14.70 17.64
C GLU A 26 15.93 15.69 18.22
N HIS A 27 15.75 16.12 19.46
CA HIS A 27 16.63 17.09 20.13
C HIS A 27 17.64 16.45 21.09
N SER A 28 17.66 15.10 21.17
CA SER A 28 18.42 14.37 22.18
C SER A 28 19.69 13.70 21.65
N PHE A 29 19.91 13.71 20.33
CA PHE A 29 21.01 12.96 19.69
C PHE A 29 21.98 13.90 18.98
N GLU A 30 23.28 13.64 19.12
CA GLU A 30 24.34 14.42 18.49
C GLU A 30 24.54 14.03 17.00
N ASP A 31 24.35 12.74 16.69
CA ASP A 31 24.53 12.18 15.34
C ASP A 31 23.17 11.90 14.66
N LEU A 32 22.41 12.98 14.42
CA LEU A 32 21.10 12.98 13.80
C LEU A 32 21.16 13.52 12.38
N VAL A 33 20.47 12.86 11.42
CA VAL A 33 20.12 13.43 10.12
C VAL A 33 18.61 13.58 10.05
N PHE A 34 18.14 14.73 9.59
CA PHE A 34 16.71 15.03 9.48
C PHE A 34 16.30 15.35 8.05
N GLN A 35 15.44 14.50 7.47
CA GLN A 35 14.81 14.71 6.17
C GLN A 35 13.42 15.32 6.36
N ARG A 36 13.28 16.60 6.07
CA ARG A 36 11.96 17.23 6.03
C ARG A 36 11.15 16.73 4.84
N VAL A 37 9.92 16.32 5.08
CA VAL A 37 8.97 15.86 4.06
C VAL A 37 7.97 16.97 3.73
N ASP A 38 7.23 17.46 4.71
CA ASP A 38 6.24 18.53 4.57
C ASP A 38 6.34 19.47 5.80
N THR A 39 5.39 20.41 5.95
CA THR A 39 5.32 21.33 7.09
C THR A 39 5.28 20.61 8.43
N ASP A 40 4.53 19.50 8.48
CA ASP A 40 4.23 18.78 9.73
C ASP A 40 4.85 17.38 9.78
N LEU A 41 5.63 16.99 8.78
CA LEU A 41 6.17 15.64 8.66
C LEU A 41 7.66 15.66 8.28
N GLY A 42 8.45 14.86 8.97
CA GLY A 42 9.85 14.58 8.66
C GLY A 42 10.27 13.18 9.07
N ILE A 43 11.48 12.82 8.73
CA ILE A 43 12.10 11.53 9.06
C ILE A 43 13.43 11.82 9.74
N ALA A 44 13.58 11.33 10.97
CA ALA A 44 14.82 11.38 11.70
C ALA A 44 15.60 10.07 11.49
N TYR A 45 16.88 10.19 11.16
CA TYR A 45 17.80 9.07 11.04
C TYR A 45 18.79 9.16 12.19
N ILE A 46 18.74 8.20 13.13
CA ILE A 46 19.49 8.20 14.39
C ILE A 46 20.42 7.01 14.42
N ASN A 47 21.69 7.24 14.80
CA ASN A 47 22.65 6.16 14.94
C ASN A 47 22.18 5.17 16.02
N LYS A 48 22.09 3.88 15.67
CA LYS A 48 21.65 2.82 16.59
C LYS A 48 22.47 2.74 17.89
N ASN A 49 23.76 3.12 17.85
CA ASN A 49 24.62 3.10 19.01
C ASN A 49 24.34 4.24 20.00
N GLU A 50 23.62 5.27 19.58
CA GLU A 50 23.15 6.34 20.47
C GLU A 50 21.80 6.03 21.12
N LEU A 51 21.05 5.05 20.59
CA LEU A 51 19.77 4.62 21.12
C LEU A 51 19.97 3.66 22.29
N THR A 52 19.59 4.10 23.48
CA THR A 52 19.51 3.19 24.63
C THR A 52 18.22 2.36 24.56
N ALA A 53 18.18 1.23 25.30
CA ALA A 53 16.94 0.45 25.44
C ALA A 53 15.76 1.29 26.04
N ALA A 54 16.06 2.36 26.76
CA ALA A 54 15.06 3.28 27.26
C ALA A 54 14.51 4.19 26.15
N ASP A 55 15.36 4.61 25.20
CA ASP A 55 14.96 5.43 24.06
C ASP A 55 14.16 4.60 23.05
N GLU A 56 14.56 3.38 22.77
CA GLU A 56 13.79 2.46 21.92
C GLU A 56 12.35 2.23 22.44
N ARG A 57 12.17 2.21 23.78
CA ARG A 57 10.84 2.12 24.41
C ARG A 57 10.02 3.39 24.25
N LYS A 58 10.66 4.54 24.03
CA LYS A 58 9.96 5.81 23.80
C LYS A 58 9.49 5.94 22.34
N ILE A 59 10.10 5.21 21.39
CA ILE A 59 9.61 5.21 20.01
C ILE A 59 8.18 4.72 20.02
N THR A 60 7.26 5.58 19.63
CA THR A 60 5.83 5.26 19.61
C THR A 60 5.51 4.31 18.47
N TYR A 61 4.33 3.73 18.50
CA TYR A 61 3.83 2.93 17.37
C TYR A 61 3.82 3.74 16.06
N ARG A 62 3.42 5.01 16.14
CA ARG A 62 3.36 5.93 15.01
C ARG A 62 4.74 6.35 14.52
N GLY A 63 5.70 6.54 15.42
CA GLY A 63 7.08 6.94 15.09
C GLY A 63 7.90 5.83 14.43
N ARG A 64 7.56 4.56 14.66
CA ARG A 64 8.23 3.43 14.00
C ARG A 64 7.62 3.20 12.62
N PRO A 65 8.41 3.32 11.52
CA PRO A 65 7.93 3.03 10.18
C PRO A 65 7.38 1.61 10.08
N LYS A 66 6.24 1.44 9.45
CA LYS A 66 5.70 0.13 9.08
C LYS A 66 6.41 -0.41 7.85
N VAL A 67 6.25 -1.71 7.61
CA VAL A 67 6.80 -2.37 6.43
C VAL A 67 5.66 -2.77 5.50
N TYR A 68 5.85 -2.48 4.21
CA TYR A 68 4.90 -2.71 3.12
C TYR A 68 5.43 -3.77 2.17
N GLY A 69 4.55 -4.66 1.73
CA GLY A 69 4.81 -5.66 0.70
C GLY A 69 4.22 -5.26 -0.64
N LEU A 70 4.58 -6.02 -1.68
CA LEU A 70 4.04 -5.83 -3.03
C LEU A 70 2.61 -6.39 -3.10
N MET A 71 1.70 -5.65 -3.71
CA MET A 71 0.38 -6.20 -4.09
C MET A 71 0.51 -7.11 -5.31
N ARG A 72 1.45 -8.07 -5.20
CA ARG A 72 1.84 -8.96 -6.27
C ARG A 72 0.72 -9.94 -6.58
N GLY A 73 0.31 -9.97 -7.85
CA GLY A 73 -0.64 -10.95 -8.31
C GLY A 73 0.00 -12.28 -8.70
N GLN A 74 -0.83 -13.32 -8.81
CA GLN A 74 -0.45 -14.61 -9.35
C GLN A 74 -0.16 -14.49 -10.85
N PRO A 75 0.90 -15.16 -11.39
CA PRO A 75 1.07 -15.27 -12.83
C PRO A 75 -0.16 -15.91 -13.45
N GLY A 76 -0.68 -15.30 -14.51
CA GLY A 76 -1.79 -15.85 -15.28
C GLY A 76 -1.31 -16.77 -16.42
N PRO A 77 -2.25 -17.40 -17.13
CA PRO A 77 -1.92 -18.17 -18.32
C PRO A 77 -1.29 -17.26 -19.38
N GLY A 78 -0.17 -17.67 -19.94
CA GLY A 78 0.46 -16.96 -21.04
C GLY A 78 -0.51 -16.79 -22.22
N GLY A 79 -0.42 -15.63 -22.91
CA GLY A 79 -1.28 -15.32 -24.07
C GLY A 79 -0.88 -14.02 -24.73
N GLY A 80 -1.55 -13.66 -25.82
CA GLY A 80 -1.45 -12.33 -26.42
C GLY A 80 -2.16 -11.27 -25.58
N PHE A 81 -2.08 -10.02 -26.02
CA PHE A 81 -2.80 -8.90 -25.39
C PHE A 81 -4.33 -9.12 -25.47
N ASP A 82 -4.99 -9.10 -24.32
CA ASP A 82 -6.45 -9.12 -24.18
C ASP A 82 -6.97 -7.71 -23.91
N PRO A 83 -7.71 -7.07 -24.83
CA PRO A 83 -8.29 -5.75 -24.64
C PRO A 83 -9.58 -5.75 -23.78
N SER A 84 -10.14 -6.93 -23.45
CA SER A 84 -11.43 -7.04 -22.75
C SER A 84 -11.51 -6.24 -21.46
N PRO A 85 -10.50 -6.25 -20.56
CA PRO A 85 -10.50 -5.43 -19.36
C PRO A 85 -10.62 -3.93 -19.65
N PHE A 86 -9.97 -3.44 -20.70
CA PHE A 86 -9.98 -2.04 -21.11
C PHE A 86 -11.30 -1.63 -21.76
N ILE A 87 -11.90 -2.52 -22.56
CA ILE A 87 -13.24 -2.31 -23.11
C ILE A 87 -14.25 -2.25 -21.96
N LYS A 88 -14.17 -3.18 -21.03
CA LYS A 88 -15.09 -3.27 -19.88
C LYS A 88 -15.07 -2.03 -18.99
N SER A 89 -13.88 -1.47 -18.81
CA SER A 89 -13.66 -0.25 -18.00
C SER A 89 -13.94 1.05 -18.76
N GLY A 90 -14.35 1.00 -20.04
CA GLY A 90 -14.64 2.18 -20.85
C GLY A 90 -13.40 2.95 -21.33
N ILE A 91 -12.21 2.37 -21.17
CA ILE A 91 -10.92 3.00 -21.50
C ILE A 91 -10.80 3.20 -23.02
N LEU A 92 -10.99 2.14 -23.82
CA LEU A 92 -10.83 2.22 -25.27
C LEU A 92 -11.89 3.12 -25.92
N GLN A 93 -13.10 3.18 -25.34
CA GLN A 93 -14.13 4.11 -25.79
C GLN A 93 -13.72 5.58 -25.55
N ALA A 94 -13.10 5.87 -24.39
CA ALA A 94 -12.59 7.20 -24.07
C ALA A 94 -11.37 7.60 -24.92
N GLN A 95 -10.54 6.64 -25.34
CA GLN A 95 -9.44 6.87 -26.31
C GLN A 95 -9.94 7.18 -27.72
N GLY A 96 -11.15 6.72 -28.05
CA GLY A 96 -11.78 6.97 -29.37
C GLY A 96 -12.41 8.35 -29.49
N GLN A 97 -12.85 8.67 -30.74
CA GLN A 97 -13.65 9.86 -31.02
C GLN A 97 -15.00 9.81 -30.30
N PRO A 98 -15.56 10.91 -29.77
CA PRO A 98 -15.02 12.29 -29.87
C PRO A 98 -14.03 12.66 -28.74
N LEU A 99 -13.84 11.82 -27.71
CA LEU A 99 -13.12 12.17 -26.49
C LEU A 99 -11.59 12.25 -26.69
N ASN A 100 -10.99 11.29 -27.39
CA ASN A 100 -9.53 11.19 -27.64
C ASN A 100 -8.66 11.29 -26.37
N LEU A 101 -9.08 10.70 -25.28
CA LEU A 101 -8.40 10.76 -23.99
C LEU A 101 -7.38 9.62 -23.89
N THR A 102 -6.11 9.97 -24.01
CA THR A 102 -4.97 9.04 -24.00
C THR A 102 -4.02 9.27 -22.83
N GLY A 103 -4.38 10.17 -21.90
CA GLY A 103 -3.55 10.58 -20.77
C GLY A 103 -2.52 11.66 -21.13
N ARG A 104 -2.53 12.21 -22.34
CA ARG A 104 -1.58 13.21 -22.81
C ARG A 104 -1.58 14.43 -21.88
N GLY A 105 -0.37 14.91 -21.54
CA GLY A 105 -0.20 16.06 -20.65
C GLY A 105 -0.26 15.72 -19.16
N VAL A 106 -0.58 14.48 -18.78
CA VAL A 106 -0.62 14.01 -17.39
C VAL A 106 0.66 13.26 -17.05
N VAL A 107 1.12 13.34 -15.80
CA VAL A 107 2.21 12.53 -15.26
C VAL A 107 1.59 11.36 -14.46
N LEU A 108 1.95 10.14 -14.82
CA LEU A 108 1.72 8.94 -14.02
C LEU A 108 2.97 8.65 -13.18
N GLY A 109 2.83 8.75 -11.88
CA GLY A 109 3.88 8.48 -10.90
C GLY A 109 3.78 7.06 -10.34
N PHE A 110 4.86 6.31 -10.40
CA PHE A 110 4.96 4.97 -9.83
C PHE A 110 6.02 4.95 -8.73
N LEU A 111 5.69 4.37 -7.59
CA LEU A 111 6.63 4.06 -6.53
C LEU A 111 6.56 2.56 -6.28
N ASP A 112 7.60 1.84 -6.69
CA ASP A 112 7.57 0.37 -6.76
C ASP A 112 9.01 -0.20 -6.87
N THR A 113 9.17 -1.37 -7.49
CA THR A 113 10.46 -2.06 -7.69
C THR A 113 11.35 -1.42 -8.76
N GLY A 114 10.89 -0.38 -9.44
CA GLY A 114 11.57 0.29 -10.53
C GLY A 114 10.85 0.15 -11.88
N ILE A 115 11.57 0.35 -12.96
CA ILE A 115 11.06 0.21 -14.33
C ILE A 115 12.17 -0.26 -15.28
N ARG A 116 11.83 -1.13 -16.22
CA ARG A 116 12.68 -1.49 -17.36
C ARG A 116 12.53 -0.44 -18.44
N TYR A 117 13.24 0.69 -18.28
CA TYR A 117 13.08 1.86 -19.13
C TYR A 117 13.47 1.62 -20.61
N GLU A 118 14.20 0.54 -20.88
CA GLU A 118 14.62 0.13 -22.22
C GLU A 118 13.45 -0.42 -23.05
N GLU A 119 12.31 -0.78 -22.43
CA GLU A 119 11.18 -1.37 -23.12
C GLU A 119 10.50 -0.37 -24.08
N GLU A 120 10.10 -0.87 -25.26
CA GLU A 120 9.51 -0.04 -26.33
C GLU A 120 8.20 0.63 -25.89
N VAL A 121 7.42 -0.01 -25.01
CA VAL A 121 6.14 0.53 -24.49
C VAL A 121 6.30 1.83 -23.71
N PHE A 122 7.49 2.20 -23.32
CA PHE A 122 7.76 3.45 -22.60
C PHE A 122 8.37 4.55 -23.48
N ARG A 123 8.30 4.38 -24.79
CA ARG A 123 8.85 5.34 -25.77
C ARG A 123 7.75 6.06 -26.54
N ASN A 124 8.10 7.26 -26.98
CA ASN A 124 7.36 8.01 -27.99
C ASN A 124 7.56 7.37 -29.38
N PRO A 125 6.70 7.72 -30.37
CA PRO A 125 6.88 7.25 -31.77
C PRO A 125 8.20 7.60 -32.42
N ASP A 126 8.88 8.66 -31.94
CA ASP A 126 10.21 9.09 -32.39
C ASP A 126 11.37 8.34 -31.72
N GLY A 127 11.07 7.39 -30.82
CA GLY A 127 12.02 6.59 -30.07
C GLY A 127 12.50 7.22 -28.76
N SER A 128 12.14 8.48 -28.47
CA SER A 128 12.48 9.13 -27.20
C SER A 128 11.67 8.58 -26.04
N SER A 129 12.21 8.69 -24.82
CA SER A 129 11.54 8.20 -23.60
C SER A 129 10.31 9.04 -23.23
N ARG A 130 9.22 8.38 -22.80
CA ARG A 130 8.11 9.00 -22.05
C ARG A 130 8.37 9.06 -20.55
N ILE A 131 9.44 8.39 -20.08
CA ILE A 131 9.86 8.48 -18.68
C ILE A 131 10.61 9.80 -18.52
N LEU A 132 10.05 10.68 -17.70
CA LEU A 132 10.59 12.01 -17.44
C LEU A 132 11.69 12.01 -16.39
N GLY A 133 11.62 11.08 -15.45
CA GLY A 133 12.62 10.91 -14.40
C GLY A 133 12.47 9.59 -13.66
N ILE A 134 13.60 9.07 -13.18
CA ILE A 134 13.70 7.91 -12.30
C ILE A 134 14.49 8.33 -11.07
N TRP A 135 13.90 8.23 -9.89
CA TRP A 135 14.65 8.29 -8.63
C TRP A 135 14.91 6.88 -8.12
N ASP A 136 16.15 6.47 -8.13
CA ASP A 136 16.56 5.17 -7.60
C ASP A 136 17.09 5.36 -6.17
N GLN A 137 16.34 4.87 -5.19
CA GLN A 137 16.70 4.95 -3.77
C GLN A 137 17.81 3.95 -3.39
N THR A 138 18.15 3.02 -4.29
CA THR A 138 19.17 1.97 -4.03
C THR A 138 20.58 2.38 -4.47
N ILE A 139 20.70 3.41 -5.30
CA ILE A 139 21.96 3.88 -5.89
C ILE A 139 22.33 5.23 -5.26
N ASP A 140 23.55 5.36 -4.78
CA ASP A 140 24.03 6.55 -4.06
C ASP A 140 25.19 7.29 -4.76
N THR A 141 25.48 6.97 -6.02
CA THR A 141 26.65 7.49 -6.76
C THR A 141 26.39 8.74 -7.59
N GLY A 142 25.13 9.03 -7.92
CA GLY A 142 24.74 10.18 -8.74
C GLY A 142 24.18 11.36 -7.93
N GLN A 143 23.51 12.29 -8.60
CA GLN A 143 22.87 13.45 -7.99
C GLN A 143 21.58 13.04 -7.27
N THR A 144 21.38 13.55 -6.06
CA THR A 144 20.10 13.39 -5.34
C THR A 144 19.04 14.31 -5.94
N PRO A 145 17.75 13.93 -5.90
CA PRO A 145 16.68 14.87 -6.26
C PRO A 145 16.66 16.11 -5.36
N GLU A 146 16.17 17.21 -5.89
CA GLU A 146 16.07 18.47 -5.14
C GLU A 146 15.20 18.28 -3.88
N GLY A 147 15.74 18.71 -2.74
CA GLY A 147 15.07 18.61 -1.43
C GLY A 147 15.03 17.21 -0.82
N LEU A 148 15.76 16.24 -1.39
CA LEU A 148 15.97 14.90 -0.84
C LEU A 148 17.47 14.64 -0.62
N LEU A 149 17.79 13.81 0.38
CA LEU A 149 19.16 13.65 0.90
C LEU A 149 19.84 12.36 0.43
N TYR A 150 19.17 11.46 -0.30
CA TYR A 150 19.71 10.16 -0.71
C TYR A 150 19.18 9.69 -2.06
N GLY A 151 19.70 8.56 -2.54
CA GLY A 151 19.33 8.01 -3.83
C GLY A 151 19.99 8.75 -5.01
N THR A 152 19.69 8.35 -6.21
CA THR A 152 20.18 8.98 -7.44
C THR A 152 19.02 9.27 -8.41
N GLU A 153 18.96 10.47 -8.93
CA GLU A 153 17.99 10.86 -9.96
C GLU A 153 18.59 10.76 -11.36
N TYR A 154 17.82 10.15 -12.26
CA TYR A 154 18.11 10.09 -13.70
C TYR A 154 17.01 10.82 -14.44
N ASN A 155 17.35 11.94 -15.08
CA ASN A 155 16.41 12.74 -15.84
C ASN A 155 16.18 12.17 -17.25
N ARG A 156 15.24 12.76 -18.00
CA ARG A 156 14.86 12.32 -19.34
C ARG A 156 16.03 12.35 -20.34
N GLU A 157 16.89 13.34 -20.23
CA GLU A 157 18.06 13.51 -21.10
C GLU A 157 19.04 12.34 -20.90
N MET A 158 19.31 11.94 -19.67
CA MET A 158 20.15 10.78 -19.34
C MET A 158 19.52 9.48 -19.85
N ILE A 159 18.21 9.31 -19.67
CA ILE A 159 17.46 8.15 -20.15
C ILE A 159 17.53 8.07 -21.69
N ASN A 160 17.32 9.18 -22.39
CA ASN A 160 17.44 9.23 -23.84
C ASN A 160 18.87 8.93 -24.32
N ALA A 161 19.89 9.44 -23.63
CA ALA A 161 21.28 9.11 -23.94
C ALA A 161 21.56 7.61 -23.73
N ALA A 162 21.02 7.02 -22.67
CA ALA A 162 21.12 5.59 -22.42
C ALA A 162 20.46 4.76 -23.54
N LEU A 163 19.26 5.16 -23.99
CA LEU A 163 18.54 4.47 -25.07
C LEU A 163 19.26 4.50 -26.43
N LEU A 164 20.19 5.45 -26.63
CA LEU A 164 21.02 5.57 -27.84
C LEU A 164 22.38 4.86 -27.70
N SER A 165 22.72 4.39 -26.49
CA SER A 165 23.99 3.73 -26.19
C SER A 165 23.93 2.22 -26.45
N ASP A 166 25.06 1.63 -26.86
CA ASP A 166 25.21 0.17 -26.90
C ASP A 166 25.18 -0.47 -25.51
N ASN A 167 25.47 0.31 -24.45
CA ASN A 167 25.47 -0.11 -23.06
C ASN A 167 24.59 0.83 -22.21
N PRO A 168 23.25 0.76 -22.30
CA PRO A 168 22.34 1.70 -21.63
C PRO A 168 22.57 1.81 -20.13
N ARG A 169 22.88 0.68 -19.46
CA ARG A 169 23.05 0.59 -18.01
C ARG A 169 24.35 1.15 -17.46
N GLU A 170 25.30 1.50 -18.31
CA GLU A 170 26.47 2.29 -17.90
C GLU A 170 26.11 3.76 -17.67
N ILE A 171 25.05 4.26 -18.34
CA ILE A 171 24.55 5.64 -18.20
C ILE A 171 23.43 5.70 -17.16
N VAL A 172 22.44 4.80 -17.25
CA VAL A 172 21.33 4.68 -16.30
C VAL A 172 21.31 3.25 -15.74
N PRO A 173 22.01 2.98 -14.63
CA PRO A 173 22.10 1.64 -14.04
C PRO A 173 20.81 1.19 -13.33
N SER A 174 19.86 2.10 -13.12
CA SER A 174 18.57 1.77 -12.50
C SER A 174 17.79 0.79 -13.37
N TYR A 175 17.35 -0.32 -12.77
CA TYR A 175 16.64 -1.40 -13.45
C TYR A 175 15.64 -2.07 -12.51
N ASP A 176 14.58 -2.63 -13.06
CA ASP A 176 13.59 -3.42 -12.31
C ASP A 176 13.89 -4.92 -12.46
N GLU A 177 14.59 -5.47 -11.49
CA GLU A 177 14.93 -6.89 -11.41
C GLU A 177 13.69 -7.75 -11.11
N ASN A 178 12.77 -7.22 -10.30
CA ASN A 178 11.56 -7.91 -9.86
C ASN A 178 10.50 -7.98 -10.97
N GLY A 179 10.34 -6.89 -11.72
CA GLY A 179 9.36 -6.75 -12.79
C GLY A 179 7.98 -6.23 -12.36
N HIS A 180 7.70 -6.10 -11.05
CA HIS A 180 6.39 -5.66 -10.58
C HIS A 180 6.06 -4.23 -11.01
N GLY A 181 6.96 -3.27 -10.77
CA GLY A 181 6.77 -1.88 -11.19
C GLY A 181 6.66 -1.73 -12.71
N THR A 182 7.46 -2.48 -13.47
CA THR A 182 7.38 -2.52 -14.93
C THR A 182 6.02 -3.03 -15.43
N ALA A 183 5.49 -4.09 -14.82
CA ALA A 183 4.18 -4.62 -15.15
C ALA A 183 3.08 -3.60 -14.90
N LEU A 184 3.06 -2.96 -13.72
CA LEU A 184 2.11 -1.89 -13.38
C LEU A 184 2.18 -0.73 -14.36
N ALA A 185 3.38 -0.22 -14.63
CA ALA A 185 3.60 0.90 -15.56
C ALA A 185 3.15 0.56 -16.98
N SER A 186 3.36 -0.69 -17.44
CA SER A 186 2.90 -1.12 -18.76
C SER A 186 1.39 -1.10 -18.89
N VAL A 187 0.66 -1.60 -17.86
CA VAL A 187 -0.81 -1.62 -17.85
C VAL A 187 -1.38 -0.21 -17.78
N ALA A 188 -0.84 0.65 -16.93
CA ALA A 188 -1.36 2.01 -16.75
C ALA A 188 -0.97 2.94 -17.92
N ALA A 189 0.27 2.86 -18.41
CA ALA A 189 0.88 3.89 -19.28
C ALA A 189 1.59 3.33 -20.51
N GLY A 190 1.52 2.05 -20.83
CA GLY A 190 2.22 1.49 -22.00
C GLY A 190 1.78 2.13 -23.31
N SER A 191 2.72 2.56 -24.16
CA SER A 191 2.45 3.07 -25.52
C SER A 191 1.76 2.00 -26.37
N ALA A 192 0.92 2.44 -27.30
CA ALA A 192 0.33 1.54 -28.29
C ALA A 192 1.42 1.05 -29.25
N ILE A 193 1.75 -0.25 -29.18
CA ILE A 193 2.65 -0.91 -30.12
C ILE A 193 1.82 -1.53 -31.24
N ARG A 194 2.21 -1.29 -32.50
CA ARG A 194 1.58 -1.84 -33.70
C ARG A 194 2.59 -2.68 -34.49
N GLY A 195 2.17 -3.85 -34.92
CA GLY A 195 3.03 -4.81 -35.64
C GLY A 195 3.54 -5.89 -34.70
N GLY A 196 3.63 -7.14 -35.04
CA GLY A 196 4.11 -8.26 -34.25
C GLY A 196 3.41 -8.49 -32.89
N LEU A 197 3.68 -7.67 -31.92
CA LEU A 197 2.99 -7.64 -30.62
C LEU A 197 2.02 -6.45 -30.60
N ILE A 198 0.71 -6.74 -30.50
CA ILE A 198 -0.29 -5.68 -30.26
C ILE A 198 -0.38 -5.49 -28.75
N PHE A 199 -0.10 -4.28 -28.28
CA PHE A 199 -0.21 -3.91 -26.86
C PHE A 199 -0.64 -2.44 -26.74
N THR A 200 -1.39 -2.11 -25.71
CA THR A 200 -1.65 -0.73 -25.27
C THR A 200 -1.93 -0.70 -23.78
N GLY A 201 -1.44 0.30 -23.09
CA GLY A 201 -1.85 0.64 -21.73
C GLY A 201 -3.13 1.47 -21.69
N ALA A 202 -3.62 1.72 -20.48
CA ALA A 202 -4.84 2.50 -20.26
C ALA A 202 -4.67 3.97 -20.64
N ALA A 203 -3.49 4.57 -20.40
CA ALA A 203 -3.16 5.95 -20.75
C ALA A 203 -1.87 6.02 -21.59
N PRO A 204 -1.91 5.61 -22.89
CA PRO A 204 -0.72 5.33 -23.70
C PRO A 204 0.11 6.57 -24.08
N GLU A 205 -0.38 7.78 -23.84
CA GLU A 205 0.34 9.03 -24.09
C GLU A 205 0.64 9.83 -22.79
N ALA A 206 0.37 9.24 -21.62
CA ALA A 206 0.79 9.84 -20.35
C ALA A 206 2.32 9.79 -20.21
N ASP A 207 2.91 10.83 -19.64
CA ASP A 207 4.30 10.78 -19.24
C ASP A 207 4.46 10.03 -17.91
N ILE A 208 5.65 9.51 -17.65
CA ILE A 208 5.92 8.59 -16.56
C ILE A 208 7.01 9.18 -15.65
N ALA A 209 6.80 9.11 -14.33
CA ALA A 209 7.82 9.35 -13.32
C ALA A 209 7.90 8.14 -12.38
N VAL A 210 9.11 7.69 -12.04
CA VAL A 210 9.30 6.45 -11.29
C VAL A 210 10.18 6.66 -10.08
N VAL A 211 9.80 6.05 -8.96
CA VAL A 211 10.68 5.83 -7.82
C VAL A 211 10.92 4.34 -7.67
N LYS A 212 12.18 3.93 -7.78
CA LYS A 212 12.61 2.60 -7.38
C LYS A 212 12.90 2.63 -5.89
N LEU A 213 12.06 1.94 -5.12
CA LEU A 213 12.18 1.85 -3.67
C LEU A 213 13.35 0.95 -3.26
N ARG A 214 14.05 1.33 -2.20
CA ARG A 214 15.01 0.45 -1.54
C ARG A 214 14.31 -0.49 -0.56
N GLN A 215 14.93 -1.64 -0.29
CA GLN A 215 14.43 -2.57 0.71
C GLN A 215 14.47 -1.95 2.11
N ALA A 216 13.48 -2.30 2.93
CA ALA A 216 13.45 -1.92 4.34
C ALA A 216 14.74 -2.37 5.04
N LYS A 217 15.27 -1.52 5.92
CA LYS A 217 16.49 -1.81 6.69
C LYS A 217 16.32 -3.02 7.60
N ASP A 218 17.42 -3.69 7.88
CA ASP A 218 17.44 -4.94 8.65
C ASP A 218 16.74 -4.81 10.00
N TYR A 219 16.95 -3.70 10.73
CA TYR A 219 16.29 -3.51 12.03
C TYR A 219 14.76 -3.49 11.96
N LEU A 220 14.16 -3.01 10.85
CA LEU A 220 12.71 -3.06 10.65
C LEU A 220 12.26 -4.48 10.30
N ARG A 221 13.03 -5.16 9.43
CA ARG A 221 12.77 -6.55 9.06
C ARG A 221 12.81 -7.46 10.29
N GLU A 222 13.84 -7.32 11.13
CA GLU A 222 13.96 -8.04 12.41
C GLU A 222 12.82 -7.69 13.38
N PHE A 223 12.45 -6.39 13.46
CA PHE A 223 11.37 -5.97 14.34
C PHE A 223 10.03 -6.56 13.95
N TYR A 224 9.70 -6.59 12.65
CA TYR A 224 8.44 -7.13 12.14
C TYR A 224 8.52 -8.62 11.78
N LEU A 225 9.66 -9.27 11.99
CA LEU A 225 9.90 -10.69 11.69
C LEU A 225 9.66 -11.01 10.21
N ILE A 226 10.15 -10.15 9.32
CA ILE A 226 10.03 -10.32 7.87
C ILE A 226 11.05 -11.36 7.38
N PRO A 227 10.64 -12.40 6.66
CA PRO A 227 11.56 -13.44 6.16
C PRO A 227 12.62 -12.87 5.21
N ASP A 228 13.79 -13.51 5.21
CA ASP A 228 14.86 -13.14 4.30
C ASP A 228 14.45 -13.30 2.83
N GLY A 229 14.93 -12.38 1.98
CA GLY A 229 14.69 -12.42 0.54
C GLY A 229 13.29 -11.98 0.09
N VAL A 230 12.34 -11.76 1.00
CA VAL A 230 11.02 -11.23 0.67
C VAL A 230 11.11 -9.72 0.42
N PRO A 231 10.58 -9.20 -0.69
CA PRO A 231 10.52 -7.76 -0.93
C PRO A 231 9.69 -7.04 0.14
N ALA A 232 10.30 -6.07 0.80
CA ALA A 232 9.68 -5.34 1.90
C ALA A 232 10.22 -3.91 1.95
N TYR A 233 9.33 -2.92 2.07
CA TYR A 233 9.63 -1.50 1.89
C TYR A 233 9.22 -0.69 3.12
N SER A 234 10.08 0.26 3.52
CA SER A 234 9.82 1.12 4.69
C SER A 234 8.78 2.20 4.39
N GLU A 235 7.89 2.46 5.34
CA GLU A 235 6.95 3.59 5.30
C GLU A 235 7.65 4.93 5.03
N SER A 236 8.85 5.13 5.59
CA SER A 236 9.66 6.34 5.40
C SER A 236 10.11 6.53 3.95
N ASP A 237 10.53 5.45 3.28
CA ASP A 237 10.95 5.50 1.89
C ASP A 237 9.77 5.70 0.93
N ILE A 238 8.59 5.15 1.26
CA ILE A 238 7.35 5.39 0.51
C ILE A 238 6.92 6.86 0.66
N ILE A 239 6.98 7.43 1.86
CA ILE A 239 6.66 8.85 2.13
C ILE A 239 7.57 9.77 1.31
N THR A 240 8.88 9.52 1.30
CA THR A 240 9.81 10.33 0.50
C THR A 240 9.62 10.14 -1.00
N ALA A 241 9.20 8.94 -1.45
CA ALA A 241 8.84 8.68 -2.83
C ALA A 241 7.63 9.51 -3.28
N VAL A 242 6.59 9.59 -2.45
CA VAL A 242 5.42 10.46 -2.70
C VAL A 242 5.85 11.93 -2.75
N LYS A 243 6.73 12.39 -1.84
CA LYS A 243 7.29 13.74 -1.88
C LYS A 243 8.03 14.02 -3.20
N TYR A 244 8.86 13.09 -3.67
CA TYR A 244 9.56 13.22 -4.95
C TYR A 244 8.58 13.43 -6.11
N LEU A 245 7.61 12.52 -6.26
CA LEU A 245 6.62 12.58 -7.35
C LEU A 245 5.82 13.88 -7.32
N GLU A 246 5.42 14.34 -6.13
CA GLU A 246 4.68 15.58 -5.97
C GLU A 246 5.54 16.81 -6.36
N SER A 247 6.78 16.89 -5.84
CA SER A 247 7.71 17.98 -6.17
C SER A 247 8.05 18.00 -7.66
N PHE A 248 8.22 16.82 -8.26
CA PHE A 248 8.48 16.65 -9.68
C PHE A 248 7.32 17.18 -10.54
N ALA A 249 6.07 16.81 -10.21
CA ALA A 249 4.89 17.29 -10.91
C ALA A 249 4.66 18.80 -10.73
N ILE A 250 4.99 19.35 -9.55
CA ILE A 250 4.94 20.80 -9.29
C ILE A 250 5.93 21.53 -10.19
N SER A 251 7.18 21.07 -10.31
CA SER A 251 8.21 21.70 -11.16
C SER A 251 7.80 21.74 -12.62
N LEU A 252 7.04 20.77 -13.08
CA LEU A 252 6.50 20.67 -14.45
C LEU A 252 5.17 21.43 -14.64
N VAL A 253 4.54 21.88 -13.55
CA VAL A 253 3.18 22.48 -13.56
C VAL A 253 2.16 21.55 -14.23
N ARG A 254 2.16 20.26 -13.88
CA ARG A 254 1.34 19.23 -14.54
C ARG A 254 0.46 18.46 -13.55
N PRO A 255 -0.70 17.94 -13.99
CA PRO A 255 -1.48 17.02 -13.18
C PRO A 255 -0.71 15.73 -12.95
N LEU A 256 -0.89 15.16 -11.75
CA LEU A 256 -0.22 13.93 -11.30
C LEU A 256 -1.25 12.91 -10.84
N VAL A 257 -1.07 11.67 -11.31
CA VAL A 257 -1.74 10.49 -10.77
C VAL A 257 -0.67 9.58 -10.16
N ILE A 258 -0.78 9.27 -8.88
CA ILE A 258 0.14 8.37 -8.18
C ILE A 258 -0.48 6.99 -8.11
N CYS A 259 0.21 5.99 -8.66
CA CYS A 259 -0.14 4.57 -8.60
C CYS A 259 0.70 3.89 -7.52
N ILE A 260 0.05 3.29 -6.52
CA ILE A 260 0.72 2.60 -5.41
C ILE A 260 0.30 1.13 -5.40
N GLY A 261 1.23 0.25 -5.78
CA GLY A 261 1.08 -1.20 -5.81
C GLY A 261 1.56 -1.90 -4.54
N LEU A 262 1.51 -1.21 -3.39
CA LEU A 262 2.05 -1.66 -2.10
C LEU A 262 1.00 -1.61 -1.01
N GLY A 263 1.07 -2.53 -0.05
CA GLY A 263 0.17 -2.54 1.11
C GLY A 263 0.76 -3.24 2.32
N THR A 264 0.05 -3.12 3.45
CA THR A 264 0.37 -3.83 4.69
C THR A 264 -0.89 -4.17 5.47
N ASN A 265 -0.85 -5.25 6.26
CA ASN A 265 -1.89 -5.55 7.24
C ASN A 265 -1.61 -4.90 8.61
N MET A 266 -0.50 -4.16 8.74
CA MET A 266 -0.18 -3.39 9.95
C MET A 266 -0.94 -2.08 9.94
N GLY A 267 -1.62 -1.77 11.05
CA GLY A 267 -2.41 -0.55 11.19
C GLY A 267 -3.82 -0.81 11.67
N ASP A 268 -4.53 0.28 11.93
CA ASP A 268 -5.88 0.27 12.48
C ASP A 268 -6.99 -0.05 11.45
N HIS A 269 -6.65 -0.17 10.17
CA HIS A 269 -7.57 -0.33 9.05
C HIS A 269 -8.68 0.74 8.98
N GLU A 270 -8.29 1.98 9.37
CA GLU A 270 -9.11 3.20 9.31
C GLU A 270 -8.40 4.32 8.54
N GLY A 271 -7.16 4.08 8.10
CA GLY A 271 -6.37 5.07 7.38
C GLY A 271 -5.74 6.15 8.26
N HIS A 272 -5.37 5.83 9.51
CA HIS A 272 -4.72 6.76 10.44
C HIS A 272 -3.19 6.65 10.47
N SER A 273 -2.57 5.77 9.66
CA SER A 273 -1.10 5.70 9.56
C SER A 273 -0.51 7.04 9.12
N VAL A 274 0.80 7.23 9.35
CA VAL A 274 1.49 8.46 8.91
C VAL A 274 1.43 8.60 7.40
N LEU A 275 1.68 7.50 6.68
CA LEU A 275 1.56 7.47 5.23
C LEU A 275 0.14 7.80 4.76
N ALA A 276 -0.90 7.19 5.36
CA ALA A 276 -2.29 7.46 5.00
C ALA A 276 -2.66 8.94 5.19
N GLY A 277 -2.21 9.55 6.29
CA GLY A 277 -2.38 10.98 6.54
C GLY A 277 -1.69 11.85 5.49
N TYR A 278 -0.47 11.49 5.08
CA TYR A 278 0.26 12.21 4.05
C TYR A 278 -0.40 12.04 2.67
N LEU A 279 -0.81 10.83 2.31
CA LEU A 279 -1.54 10.58 1.06
C LEU A 279 -2.87 11.34 1.00
N ASN A 280 -3.61 11.43 2.11
CA ASN A 280 -4.81 12.27 2.20
C ASN A 280 -4.47 13.76 1.93
N THR A 281 -3.35 14.26 2.46
CA THR A 281 -2.90 15.63 2.21
C THR A 281 -2.59 15.86 0.73
N ILE A 282 -1.90 14.93 0.07
CA ILE A 282 -1.62 15.01 -1.38
C ILE A 282 -2.91 14.90 -2.19
N ALA A 283 -3.80 13.97 -1.85
CA ALA A 283 -5.05 13.72 -2.55
C ALA A 283 -6.02 14.92 -2.54
N THR A 284 -5.94 15.80 -1.54
CA THR A 284 -6.73 17.03 -1.47
C THR A 284 -6.14 18.22 -2.23
N ARG A 285 -4.95 18.07 -2.80
CA ARG A 285 -4.35 19.11 -3.65
C ARG A 285 -4.98 19.06 -5.05
N ARG A 286 -5.16 20.24 -5.65
CA ARG A 286 -5.69 20.35 -7.02
C ARG A 286 -4.81 19.60 -8.01
N SER A 287 -5.42 19.04 -9.03
CA SER A 287 -4.76 18.31 -10.11
C SER A 287 -3.94 17.10 -9.62
N ARG A 288 -4.36 16.50 -8.50
CA ARG A 288 -3.75 15.30 -7.90
C ARG A 288 -4.77 14.18 -7.76
N ALA A 289 -4.36 12.97 -8.12
CA ALA A 289 -5.07 11.75 -7.80
C ALA A 289 -4.11 10.73 -7.19
N VAL A 290 -4.54 10.04 -6.14
CA VAL A 290 -3.80 8.97 -5.50
C VAL A 290 -4.65 7.71 -5.59
N VAL A 291 -4.10 6.67 -6.21
CA VAL A 291 -4.79 5.41 -6.52
C VAL A 291 -4.08 4.25 -5.85
N LEU A 292 -4.84 3.42 -5.14
CA LEU A 292 -4.36 2.22 -4.47
C LEU A 292 -5.21 1.00 -4.78
N GLY A 293 -4.56 -0.15 -4.75
CA GLY A 293 -5.25 -1.42 -4.70
C GLY A 293 -5.72 -1.77 -3.29
N GLY A 294 -6.76 -2.59 -3.18
CA GLY A 294 -7.29 -3.07 -1.89
C GLY A 294 -6.53 -4.26 -1.29
N GLY A 295 -5.45 -4.73 -1.90
CA GLY A 295 -4.69 -5.90 -1.43
C GLY A 295 -5.25 -7.23 -1.93
N ASN A 296 -4.54 -8.32 -1.56
CA ASN A 296 -4.83 -9.70 -1.99
C ASN A 296 -5.16 -10.63 -0.81
N GLU A 297 -5.58 -10.06 0.34
CA GLU A 297 -5.75 -10.78 1.61
C GLU A 297 -7.17 -11.29 1.87
N GLY A 298 -8.10 -11.16 0.89
CA GLY A 298 -9.51 -11.47 1.08
C GLY A 298 -9.82 -12.91 1.49
N ASN A 299 -9.04 -13.89 1.02
CA ASN A 299 -9.18 -15.30 1.35
C ASN A 299 -8.00 -15.88 2.15
N SER A 300 -7.05 -15.05 2.59
CA SER A 300 -5.85 -15.51 3.31
C SER A 300 -6.13 -15.97 4.74
N ALA A 301 -7.34 -15.74 5.24
CA ALA A 301 -7.74 -16.04 6.63
C ALA A 301 -6.87 -15.30 7.68
N HIS A 302 -6.39 -14.11 7.34
CA HIS A 302 -5.50 -13.30 8.18
C HIS A 302 -6.21 -12.23 8.99
N HIS A 303 -7.54 -12.24 9.03
CA HIS A 303 -8.32 -11.32 9.84
C HIS A 303 -9.31 -12.05 10.72
N TYR A 304 -9.38 -11.65 12.00
CA TYR A 304 -10.32 -12.13 13.00
C TYR A 304 -11.12 -10.97 13.59
N VAL A 305 -12.42 -11.18 13.84
CA VAL A 305 -13.30 -10.23 14.54
C VAL A 305 -13.85 -10.89 15.80
N GLY A 306 -13.67 -10.25 16.96
CA GLY A 306 -14.27 -10.64 18.22
C GLY A 306 -15.54 -9.85 18.52
N TYR A 307 -16.58 -10.54 19.01
CA TYR A 307 -17.87 -9.96 19.36
C TYR A 307 -18.18 -10.11 20.85
N ALA A 308 -18.73 -9.06 21.47
CA ALA A 308 -19.25 -9.18 22.83
C ALA A 308 -20.50 -10.07 22.85
N THR A 309 -20.67 -10.81 23.94
CA THR A 309 -21.94 -11.47 24.21
C THR A 309 -22.92 -10.45 24.78
N GLU A 310 -24.10 -10.33 24.16
CA GLU A 310 -25.12 -9.37 24.56
C GLU A 310 -25.51 -9.54 26.06
N GLY A 311 -25.53 -8.41 26.77
CA GLY A 311 -25.88 -8.36 28.20
C GLY A 311 -24.76 -8.77 29.17
N MET A 312 -23.56 -9.13 28.68
CA MET A 312 -22.39 -9.41 29.52
C MET A 312 -21.49 -8.17 29.64
N THR A 313 -21.00 -7.94 30.85
CA THR A 313 -20.02 -6.86 31.14
C THR A 313 -18.57 -7.31 30.86
N GLU A 314 -18.34 -8.59 30.75
CA GLU A 314 -17.05 -9.22 30.46
C GLU A 314 -17.28 -10.48 29.61
N THR A 315 -16.57 -10.61 28.50
CA THR A 315 -16.61 -11.77 27.60
C THR A 315 -15.20 -12.19 27.23
N THR A 316 -14.99 -13.50 27.04
CA THR A 316 -13.68 -14.01 26.59
C THR A 316 -13.85 -14.75 25.27
N ASP A 317 -13.16 -14.28 24.25
CA ASP A 317 -13.00 -14.95 22.97
C ASP A 317 -11.76 -15.84 22.98
N ASN A 318 -11.88 -17.01 22.35
CA ASN A 318 -10.78 -17.93 22.08
C ASN A 318 -10.36 -17.75 20.62
N VAL A 319 -9.32 -16.99 20.39
CA VAL A 319 -8.78 -16.73 19.05
C VAL A 319 -7.73 -17.77 18.73
N GLU A 320 -8.07 -18.69 17.83
CA GLU A 320 -7.22 -19.81 17.45
C GLU A 320 -6.45 -19.48 16.17
N ILE A 321 -5.11 -19.57 16.28
CA ILE A 321 -4.15 -19.35 15.18
C ILE A 321 -3.49 -20.70 14.87
N ARG A 322 -3.69 -21.20 13.65
CA ARG A 322 -2.92 -22.33 13.13
C ARG A 322 -1.57 -21.82 12.67
N VAL A 323 -0.52 -22.33 13.25
CA VAL A 323 0.88 -22.06 12.86
C VAL A 323 1.41 -23.29 12.13
N ASP A 324 1.98 -23.07 10.95
CA ASP A 324 2.50 -24.12 10.06
C ASP A 324 3.89 -24.62 10.49
N GLU A 325 4.28 -25.78 9.93
CA GLU A 325 5.64 -26.29 10.06
C GLU A 325 6.61 -25.38 9.29
N GLY A 326 7.65 -24.90 9.98
CA GLY A 326 8.65 -24.02 9.37
C GLY A 326 8.34 -22.53 9.48
N GLU A 327 7.24 -22.13 10.13
CA GLU A 327 7.02 -20.72 10.46
C GLU A 327 8.10 -20.24 11.43
N GLN A 328 8.87 -19.21 10.99
CA GLN A 328 10.01 -18.70 11.77
C GLN A 328 9.60 -17.59 12.73
N GLY A 329 8.49 -16.94 12.44
CA GLY A 329 7.94 -15.89 13.29
C GLY A 329 7.07 -14.91 12.54
N PHE A 330 6.19 -14.26 13.29
CA PHE A 330 5.28 -13.27 12.73
C PHE A 330 4.86 -12.23 13.77
N THR A 331 4.42 -11.08 13.28
CA THR A 331 3.85 -10.00 14.09
C THR A 331 2.35 -9.90 13.81
N ALA A 332 1.50 -9.95 14.84
CA ALA A 332 0.06 -9.74 14.73
C ALA A 332 -0.35 -8.49 15.52
N GLU A 333 -1.42 -7.83 15.12
CA GLU A 333 -1.94 -6.64 15.79
C GLU A 333 -3.43 -6.80 16.11
N LEU A 334 -3.78 -6.62 17.39
CA LEU A 334 -5.15 -6.49 17.86
C LEU A 334 -5.46 -5.00 18.01
N TRP A 335 -6.56 -4.57 17.41
CA TRP A 335 -7.11 -3.24 17.55
C TRP A 335 -8.48 -3.32 18.21
N GLY A 336 -8.61 -2.66 19.37
CA GLY A 336 -9.84 -2.65 20.17
C GLY A 336 -10.71 -1.45 19.85
N ASN A 337 -12.04 -1.67 19.74
CA ASN A 337 -13.00 -0.60 19.50
C ASN A 337 -13.40 0.08 20.81
N ILE A 338 -13.39 1.41 20.83
CA ILE A 338 -13.86 2.22 21.97
C ILE A 338 -15.36 1.97 22.20
N PRO A 339 -15.85 1.89 23.46
CA PRO A 339 -15.13 2.12 24.74
C PRO A 339 -14.60 0.83 25.39
N ALA A 340 -14.59 -0.28 24.71
CA ALA A 340 -14.12 -1.55 25.26
C ALA A 340 -12.60 -1.50 25.56
N SER A 341 -12.17 -2.32 26.51
CA SER A 341 -10.77 -2.56 26.81
C SER A 341 -10.50 -4.05 26.90
N HIS A 342 -9.29 -4.47 26.53
CA HIS A 342 -8.97 -5.87 26.34
C HIS A 342 -7.79 -6.30 27.20
N SER A 343 -7.89 -7.47 27.79
CA SER A 343 -6.77 -8.17 28.40
C SER A 343 -6.58 -9.51 27.72
N ILE A 344 -5.34 -10.00 27.69
CA ILE A 344 -5.00 -11.22 26.94
C ILE A 344 -4.22 -12.22 27.79
N SER A 345 -4.37 -13.51 27.44
CA SER A 345 -3.41 -14.55 27.78
C SER A 345 -3.24 -15.50 26.58
N ILE A 346 -2.12 -16.17 26.48
CA ILE A 346 -1.77 -16.98 25.31
C ILE A 346 -1.50 -18.42 25.76
N ARG A 347 -2.11 -19.38 25.07
CA ARG A 347 -1.90 -20.81 25.28
C ARG A 347 -1.18 -21.41 24.08
N SER A 348 -0.10 -22.13 24.35
CA SER A 348 0.67 -22.87 23.37
C SER A 348 -0.02 -24.16 22.91
N PRO A 349 0.38 -24.77 21.79
CA PRO A 349 -0.08 -26.09 21.36
C PRO A 349 0.14 -27.18 22.41
N GLY A 350 1.23 -27.10 23.18
CA GLY A 350 1.54 -28.02 24.29
C GLY A 350 0.70 -27.80 25.56
N GLY A 351 -0.08 -26.70 25.61
CA GLY A 351 -1.00 -26.42 26.71
C GLY A 351 -0.45 -25.48 27.79
N GLU A 352 0.78 -24.99 27.66
CA GLU A 352 1.33 -23.96 28.54
C GLU A 352 0.57 -22.66 28.33
N THR A 353 0.21 -21.94 29.40
CA THR A 353 -0.56 -20.69 29.30
C THR A 353 0.17 -19.58 30.04
N THR A 354 0.27 -18.40 29.40
CA THR A 354 0.89 -17.20 30.00
C THR A 354 0.03 -16.64 31.13
N GLU A 355 0.67 -15.83 31.97
CA GLU A 355 -0.07 -14.92 32.83
C GLU A 355 -0.91 -13.94 31.98
N LYS A 356 -2.00 -13.44 32.61
CA LYS A 356 -2.86 -12.44 31.99
C LYS A 356 -2.13 -11.11 31.88
N VAL A 357 -2.12 -10.52 30.69
CA VAL A 357 -1.70 -9.12 30.45
C VAL A 357 -2.94 -8.26 30.51
N ASP A 358 -3.08 -7.49 31.58
CA ASP A 358 -4.17 -6.53 31.72
C ASP A 358 -3.86 -5.22 30.99
N PHE A 359 -4.93 -4.50 30.63
CA PHE A 359 -4.80 -3.18 29.98
C PHE A 359 -4.12 -2.16 30.90
N LYS A 360 -3.12 -1.49 30.35
CA LYS A 360 -2.40 -0.37 30.96
C LYS A 360 -2.10 0.70 29.92
N VAL A 361 -1.78 1.88 30.36
CA VAL A 361 -1.45 3.00 29.46
C VAL A 361 -0.38 2.60 28.44
N ARG A 362 0.67 1.89 28.91
CA ARG A 362 1.70 1.27 28.06
C ARG A 362 2.39 0.15 28.84
N GLU A 363 2.37 -1.06 28.32
CA GLU A 363 3.08 -2.19 28.93
C GLU A 363 3.71 -3.08 27.86
N THR A 364 4.91 -3.56 28.13
CA THR A 364 5.57 -4.60 27.34
C THR A 364 5.80 -5.81 28.24
N ARG A 365 5.40 -6.99 27.78
CA ARG A 365 5.66 -8.28 28.41
C ARG A 365 6.35 -9.21 27.44
N GLU A 366 7.29 -9.99 27.94
CA GLU A 366 7.96 -11.04 27.20
C GLU A 366 7.73 -12.39 27.90
N PHE A 367 7.29 -13.37 27.13
CA PHE A 367 7.00 -14.73 27.59
C PHE A 367 7.89 -15.70 26.83
N THR A 368 8.52 -16.63 27.55
CA THR A 368 9.28 -17.73 26.95
C THR A 368 8.60 -19.02 27.38
N PHE A 369 8.14 -19.79 26.40
CA PHE A 369 7.52 -21.09 26.62
C PHE A 369 8.60 -22.14 26.79
N VAL A 370 8.58 -22.82 27.92
CA VAL A 370 9.68 -23.70 28.33
C VAL A 370 9.75 -24.96 27.47
N TYR A 371 8.59 -25.51 27.12
CA TYR A 371 8.53 -26.76 26.36
C TYR A 371 8.68 -26.56 24.86
N GLU A 372 8.16 -25.46 24.33
CA GLU A 372 8.14 -25.16 22.91
C GLU A 372 9.34 -24.30 22.42
N LYS A 373 10.10 -23.70 23.31
CA LYS A 373 11.19 -22.75 23.02
C LYS A 373 10.74 -21.49 22.25
N THR A 374 9.46 -21.26 22.17
CA THR A 374 8.86 -20.07 21.55
C THR A 374 8.99 -18.89 22.49
N SER A 375 9.32 -17.73 21.97
CA SER A 375 9.19 -16.48 22.73
C SER A 375 8.12 -15.57 22.09
N ILE A 376 7.33 -14.92 22.96
CA ILE A 376 6.28 -14.00 22.53
C ILE A 376 6.45 -12.69 23.28
N ARG A 377 6.65 -11.61 22.53
CA ARG A 377 6.58 -10.25 23.07
C ARG A 377 5.20 -9.69 22.83
N VAL A 378 4.60 -9.12 23.87
CA VAL A 378 3.32 -8.43 23.84
C VAL A 378 3.55 -6.97 24.21
N ASP A 379 3.25 -6.06 23.30
CA ASP A 379 3.23 -4.62 23.54
C ASP A 379 1.77 -4.17 23.62
N HIS A 380 1.33 -3.68 24.78
CA HIS A 380 -0.02 -3.18 25.02
C HIS A 380 -0.01 -1.65 25.14
N ILE A 381 -0.81 -0.99 24.34
CA ILE A 381 -0.99 0.48 24.29
C ILE A 381 -2.48 0.75 24.39
N LEU A 382 -2.94 1.27 25.53
CA LEU A 382 -4.37 1.50 25.78
C LEU A 382 -4.96 2.58 24.85
N VAL A 383 -4.18 3.58 24.50
CA VAL A 383 -4.59 4.66 23.58
C VAL A 383 -3.43 4.92 22.63
N GLU A 384 -3.57 4.46 21.38
CA GLU A 384 -2.61 4.76 20.31
C GLU A 384 -2.82 6.20 19.82
N GLN A 385 -1.72 6.93 19.59
CA GLN A 385 -1.77 8.38 19.34
C GLN A 385 -2.47 8.77 18.03
N GLY A 386 -2.39 7.95 17.00
CA GLY A 386 -2.96 8.26 15.68
C GLY A 386 -4.45 8.02 15.61
N SER A 387 -4.88 6.87 16.11
CA SER A 387 -6.27 6.40 16.07
C SER A 387 -7.08 6.78 17.33
N GLY A 388 -6.40 6.92 18.47
CA GLY A 388 -7.05 7.06 19.79
C GLY A 388 -7.56 5.73 20.37
N GLU A 389 -7.31 4.61 19.72
CA GLU A 389 -7.83 3.29 20.06
C GLU A 389 -6.79 2.40 20.74
N GLU A 390 -7.24 1.26 21.28
CA GLU A 390 -6.37 0.30 21.92
C GLU A 390 -5.64 -0.55 20.90
N LEU A 391 -4.33 -0.72 21.09
CA LEU A 391 -3.47 -1.60 20.32
C LEU A 391 -2.78 -2.62 21.21
N ILE A 392 -2.87 -3.90 20.85
CA ILE A 392 -2.05 -4.97 21.40
C ILE A 392 -1.30 -5.62 20.25
N ARG A 393 0.04 -5.52 20.27
CA ARG A 393 0.89 -6.15 19.27
C ARG A 393 1.55 -7.37 19.84
N PHE A 394 1.51 -8.45 19.07
CA PHE A 394 2.14 -9.73 19.37
C PHE A 394 3.30 -9.97 18.41
N ARG A 395 4.46 -10.36 18.95
CA ARG A 395 5.60 -10.83 18.16
C ARG A 395 5.90 -12.25 18.57
N PHE A 396 5.56 -13.21 17.70
CA PHE A 396 5.85 -14.64 17.87
C PHE A 396 7.20 -14.95 17.24
N GLN A 397 8.17 -15.37 18.01
CA GLN A 397 9.50 -15.81 17.53
C GLN A 397 9.63 -17.31 17.73
N ASP A 398 10.07 -18.02 16.69
CA ASP A 398 10.22 -19.47 16.64
C ASP A 398 8.96 -20.21 17.18
N PRO A 399 7.77 -19.90 16.64
CA PRO A 399 6.54 -20.48 17.14
C PRO A 399 6.48 -21.97 16.81
N THR A 400 6.23 -22.81 17.82
CA THR A 400 6.02 -24.24 17.60
C THR A 400 4.79 -24.47 16.73
N PRO A 401 4.85 -25.35 15.70
CA PRO A 401 3.71 -25.67 14.86
C PRO A 401 2.53 -26.21 15.65
N GLY A 402 1.33 -25.83 15.24
CA GLY A 402 0.10 -26.27 15.90
C GLY A 402 -0.90 -25.15 16.08
N VAL A 403 -1.85 -25.35 17.00
CA VAL A 403 -2.89 -24.34 17.29
C VAL A 403 -2.50 -23.57 18.55
N TRP A 404 -2.22 -22.30 18.35
CA TRP A 404 -2.05 -21.33 19.43
C TRP A 404 -3.41 -20.69 19.73
N THR A 405 -3.71 -20.45 21.01
CA THR A 405 -4.94 -19.78 21.40
C THR A 405 -4.63 -18.48 22.13
N VAL A 406 -5.09 -17.38 21.60
CA VAL A 406 -5.09 -16.07 22.28
C VAL A 406 -6.47 -15.90 22.92
N TYR A 407 -6.52 -15.93 24.25
CA TYR A 407 -7.72 -15.60 25.01
C TYR A 407 -7.80 -14.08 25.11
N VAL A 408 -8.82 -13.49 24.50
CA VAL A 408 -9.08 -12.06 24.56
C VAL A 408 -10.29 -11.82 25.45
N THR A 409 -10.05 -11.22 26.62
CA THR A 409 -11.12 -10.86 27.54
C THR A 409 -11.45 -9.39 27.37
N THR A 410 -12.64 -9.13 26.83
CA THR A 410 -13.20 -7.79 26.63
C THR A 410 -13.97 -7.33 27.85
N LYS A 411 -13.70 -6.13 28.34
CA LYS A 411 -14.47 -5.41 29.36
C LYS A 411 -15.15 -4.18 28.74
N GLY A 412 -16.44 -4.03 29.03
CA GLY A 412 -17.28 -3.01 28.43
C GLY A 412 -18.01 -3.52 27.17
N SER A 413 -18.94 -2.73 26.67
CA SER A 413 -19.71 -3.06 25.47
C SER A 413 -19.24 -2.21 24.30
N GLY A 414 -18.73 -2.86 23.25
CA GLY A 414 -18.51 -2.23 21.95
C GLY A 414 -19.79 -2.18 21.10
N TYR A 415 -19.70 -1.60 19.91
CA TYR A 415 -20.78 -1.65 18.92
C TYR A 415 -20.91 -3.06 18.37
N GLN A 416 -22.07 -3.70 18.56
CA GLN A 416 -22.30 -5.11 18.20
C GLN A 416 -22.11 -5.41 16.71
N GLU A 417 -22.42 -4.47 15.83
CA GLU A 417 -22.34 -4.69 14.37
C GLU A 417 -20.90 -4.74 13.83
N GLN A 418 -19.94 -4.13 14.52
CA GLN A 418 -18.56 -4.00 14.07
C GLN A 418 -17.55 -4.84 14.84
N GLY A 419 -18.00 -5.60 15.84
CA GLY A 419 -17.14 -6.31 16.77
C GLY A 419 -16.57 -5.42 17.87
N ASN A 420 -15.91 -6.03 18.85
CA ASN A 420 -15.24 -5.32 19.95
C ASN A 420 -13.77 -5.10 19.66
N PHE A 421 -13.17 -6.02 18.93
CA PHE A 421 -11.79 -5.98 18.51
C PHE A 421 -11.59 -6.71 17.18
N HIS A 422 -10.50 -6.37 16.52
CA HIS A 422 -10.05 -7.04 15.30
C HIS A 422 -8.60 -7.46 15.47
N ILE A 423 -8.21 -8.58 14.88
CA ILE A 423 -6.80 -9.01 14.86
C ILE A 423 -6.40 -9.28 13.40
N TRP A 424 -5.25 -8.75 13.00
CA TRP A 424 -4.64 -9.06 11.71
C TRP A 424 -3.31 -9.77 11.90
N LEU A 425 -3.10 -10.83 11.12
CA LEU A 425 -1.80 -11.41 10.82
C LEU A 425 -1.12 -10.58 9.72
N PRO A 426 0.20 -10.73 9.51
CA PRO A 426 0.89 -10.00 8.45
C PRO A 426 0.39 -10.42 7.06
N LEU A 427 0.89 -9.75 6.01
CA LEU A 427 0.65 -10.17 4.64
C LEU A 427 1.10 -11.61 4.41
N SER A 428 0.42 -12.34 3.53
CA SER A 428 0.76 -13.72 3.18
C SER A 428 2.23 -13.88 2.79
N GLU A 429 2.81 -12.91 2.09
CA GLU A 429 4.23 -12.96 1.68
C GLU A 429 5.23 -12.73 2.83
N PHE A 430 4.77 -12.23 3.97
CA PHE A 430 5.59 -12.03 5.18
C PHE A 430 5.54 -13.22 6.15
N LEU A 431 4.88 -14.29 5.78
CA LEU A 431 4.84 -15.56 6.50
C LEU A 431 5.72 -16.59 5.77
N THR A 432 6.36 -17.48 6.52
CA THR A 432 7.18 -18.56 5.96
C THR A 432 6.39 -19.85 5.75
N GLY A 433 5.17 -19.91 6.28
CA GLY A 433 4.24 -21.03 6.15
C GLY A 433 2.78 -20.58 6.10
N GLU A 434 1.85 -21.55 5.99
CA GLU A 434 0.42 -21.30 6.03
C GLU A 434 -0.06 -21.07 7.48
N THR A 435 0.18 -19.85 7.99
CA THR A 435 -0.28 -19.42 9.32
C THR A 435 -1.56 -18.60 9.17
N TYR A 436 -2.66 -19.02 9.84
CA TYR A 436 -3.98 -18.41 9.66
C TYR A 436 -4.91 -18.60 10.87
N PHE A 437 -5.98 -17.80 10.94
CA PHE A 437 -7.05 -17.96 11.93
C PHE A 437 -7.98 -19.11 11.57
N LEU A 438 -8.33 -19.96 12.54
CA LEU A 438 -9.30 -21.05 12.30
C LEU A 438 -10.74 -20.56 12.08
N ARG A 439 -11.07 -19.36 12.57
CA ARG A 439 -12.37 -18.70 12.38
C ARG A 439 -12.18 -17.29 11.82
N PRO A 440 -11.71 -17.15 10.57
CA PRO A 440 -11.41 -15.85 10.00
C PRO A 440 -12.67 -15.09 9.57
N SER A 441 -12.55 -13.77 9.49
CA SER A 441 -13.49 -12.91 8.79
C SER A 441 -12.89 -12.52 7.41
N PRO A 442 -13.63 -12.69 6.31
CA PRO A 442 -13.13 -12.28 4.98
C PRO A 442 -13.27 -10.78 4.71
N TYR A 443 -13.94 -10.05 5.61
CA TYR A 443 -14.18 -8.61 5.48
C TYR A 443 -13.16 -7.80 6.25
N THR A 444 -13.08 -6.49 5.95
CA THR A 444 -12.11 -5.56 6.54
C THR A 444 -10.67 -6.03 6.29
N THR A 445 -10.44 -6.52 5.07
CA THR A 445 -9.15 -7.05 4.58
C THR A 445 -8.51 -6.16 3.51
N ILE A 446 -9.02 -4.93 3.35
CA ILE A 446 -8.31 -3.91 2.56
C ILE A 446 -7.04 -3.55 3.31
N THR A 447 -5.90 -3.71 2.63
CA THR A 447 -4.59 -3.39 3.19
C THR A 447 -4.40 -1.88 3.36
N GLU A 448 -3.66 -1.46 4.40
CA GLU A 448 -3.22 -0.08 4.54
C GLU A 448 -2.18 0.28 3.46
N PRO A 449 -2.18 1.52 2.93
CA PRO A 449 -3.01 2.65 3.32
C PRO A 449 -4.33 2.78 2.52
N GLY A 450 -4.84 1.70 1.93
CA GLY A 450 -6.06 1.69 1.11
C GLY A 450 -7.33 2.16 1.84
N ASN A 451 -7.31 2.19 3.17
CA ASN A 451 -8.40 2.70 4.00
C ASN A 451 -8.39 4.24 4.15
N ALA A 452 -7.35 4.93 3.66
CA ALA A 452 -7.27 6.39 3.71
C ALA A 452 -8.45 7.03 2.94
N ARG A 453 -9.04 8.07 3.52
CA ARG A 453 -10.34 8.61 3.11
C ARG A 453 -10.35 9.27 1.73
N GLU A 454 -9.33 10.12 1.47
CA GLU A 454 -9.35 11.00 0.30
C GLU A 454 -8.79 10.35 -0.98
N ILE A 455 -8.07 9.24 -0.84
CA ILE A 455 -7.52 8.46 -1.95
C ILE A 455 -8.60 7.61 -2.65
N ILE A 456 -8.27 7.09 -3.83
CA ILE A 456 -9.15 6.21 -4.60
C ILE A 456 -8.67 4.77 -4.45
N THR A 457 -9.48 3.93 -3.80
CA THR A 457 -9.14 2.53 -3.54
C THR A 457 -10.01 1.61 -4.36
N THR A 458 -9.39 0.64 -5.04
CA THR A 458 -10.10 -0.34 -5.86
C THR A 458 -9.87 -1.76 -5.39
N THR A 459 -10.93 -2.55 -5.41
CA THR A 459 -10.87 -4.03 -5.42
C THR A 459 -10.82 -4.55 -6.85
N TYR A 460 -10.70 -5.86 -7.03
CA TYR A 460 -10.63 -6.41 -8.37
C TYR A 460 -11.54 -7.61 -8.60
N TYR A 461 -11.92 -7.78 -9.86
CA TYR A 461 -12.83 -8.81 -10.30
C TYR A 461 -12.39 -9.43 -11.63
N GLN A 462 -12.95 -10.58 -11.97
CA GLN A 462 -12.79 -11.22 -13.28
C GLN A 462 -13.81 -10.65 -14.28
N ASP A 463 -13.33 -9.95 -15.30
CA ASP A 463 -14.16 -9.29 -16.31
C ASP A 463 -14.90 -10.26 -17.24
N ALA A 464 -14.35 -11.45 -17.52
CA ALA A 464 -14.94 -12.44 -18.41
C ALA A 464 -16.33 -12.93 -17.95
N ASN A 465 -16.57 -13.04 -16.65
CA ASN A 465 -17.83 -13.52 -16.07
C ASN A 465 -18.45 -12.56 -15.05
N ASN A 466 -17.84 -11.39 -14.81
CA ASN A 466 -18.23 -10.40 -13.79
C ASN A 466 -18.28 -10.96 -12.36
N SER A 467 -17.43 -11.92 -12.02
CA SER A 467 -17.34 -12.45 -10.67
C SER A 467 -16.30 -11.70 -9.85
N PHE A 468 -16.62 -11.37 -8.59
CA PHE A 468 -15.64 -10.88 -7.63
C PHE A 468 -14.55 -11.92 -7.42
N TYR A 469 -13.29 -11.49 -7.37
CA TYR A 469 -12.18 -12.41 -7.17
C TYR A 469 -11.92 -12.63 -5.68
N GLY A 470 -11.87 -13.90 -5.25
CA GLY A 470 -11.87 -14.26 -3.84
C GLY A 470 -10.70 -13.71 -3.02
N GLU A 471 -9.53 -13.59 -3.63
CA GLU A 471 -8.32 -13.05 -2.99
C GLU A 471 -8.37 -11.52 -2.83
N SER A 472 -9.22 -10.82 -3.60
CA SER A 472 -9.35 -9.37 -3.47
C SER A 472 -9.74 -8.97 -2.07
N GLY A 473 -9.05 -7.97 -1.51
CA GLY A 473 -9.42 -7.36 -0.24
C GLY A 473 -10.87 -6.89 -0.24
N ARG A 474 -11.52 -6.95 0.93
CA ARG A 474 -12.93 -6.56 1.12
C ARG A 474 -13.05 -5.54 2.24
N GLY A 475 -13.93 -4.57 2.06
CA GLY A 475 -14.27 -3.59 3.06
C GLY A 475 -15.36 -4.08 4.05
N PHE A 476 -16.06 -3.22 4.75
CA PHE A 476 -15.74 -1.79 4.87
C PHE A 476 -14.51 -1.60 5.76
N THR A 477 -14.17 -0.34 6.12
CA THR A 477 -13.18 -0.13 7.18
C THR A 477 -13.72 -0.68 8.51
N ARG A 478 -12.90 -0.73 9.53
CA ARG A 478 -13.27 -1.27 10.83
C ARG A 478 -14.43 -0.50 11.49
N SER A 479 -14.48 0.83 11.35
CA SER A 479 -15.60 1.67 11.82
C SER A 479 -16.80 1.71 10.87
N GLY A 480 -16.74 1.00 9.76
CA GLY A 480 -17.83 0.91 8.78
C GLY A 480 -17.81 2.01 7.71
N ASN A 481 -16.73 2.80 7.59
CA ASN A 481 -16.58 3.72 6.48
C ASN A 481 -16.47 2.95 5.16
N ILE A 482 -17.04 3.54 4.09
CA ILE A 482 -17.13 2.86 2.81
C ILE A 482 -15.76 2.85 2.14
N LYS A 483 -15.19 1.66 2.03
CA LYS A 483 -14.07 1.23 1.22
C LYS A 483 -14.33 -0.23 0.80
N PRO A 484 -13.94 -0.64 -0.42
CA PRO A 484 -13.29 0.14 -1.49
C PRO A 484 -14.23 1.21 -2.05
N ASP A 485 -13.68 2.12 -2.85
CA ASP A 485 -14.50 3.10 -3.57
C ASP A 485 -15.13 2.47 -4.83
N LEU A 486 -14.36 1.69 -5.58
CA LEU A 486 -14.75 1.07 -6.84
C LEU A 486 -14.15 -0.34 -6.97
N SER A 487 -14.54 -1.04 -8.02
CA SER A 487 -13.92 -2.30 -8.44
C SER A 487 -13.50 -2.23 -9.91
N THR A 488 -12.33 -2.80 -10.23
CA THR A 488 -11.75 -2.85 -11.58
C THR A 488 -11.49 -4.28 -12.03
N PRO A 489 -11.37 -4.56 -13.33
CA PRO A 489 -10.75 -5.82 -13.78
C PRO A 489 -9.35 -5.96 -13.18
N GLY A 490 -8.97 -7.17 -12.76
CA GLY A 490 -7.64 -7.41 -12.18
C GLY A 490 -7.21 -8.89 -12.31
N VAL A 491 -7.94 -9.67 -13.09
CA VAL A 491 -7.66 -11.10 -13.31
C VAL A 491 -7.11 -11.32 -14.71
N ASN A 492 -5.95 -11.97 -14.82
CA ASN A 492 -5.28 -12.27 -16.08
C ASN A 492 -5.01 -11.04 -16.96
N ILE A 493 -4.64 -9.92 -16.34
CA ILE A 493 -4.34 -8.67 -17.05
C ILE A 493 -3.03 -8.82 -17.82
N SER A 494 -3.09 -8.56 -19.12
CA SER A 494 -1.92 -8.60 -19.99
C SER A 494 -0.96 -7.45 -19.69
N THR A 495 0.31 -7.77 -19.51
CA THR A 495 1.43 -6.84 -19.35
C THR A 495 2.51 -7.19 -20.39
N ILE A 496 3.53 -6.37 -20.52
CA ILE A 496 4.70 -6.70 -21.36
C ILE A 496 5.54 -7.86 -20.82
N LEU A 497 5.36 -8.25 -19.56
CA LEU A 497 6.09 -9.33 -18.90
C LEU A 497 5.25 -10.63 -18.77
N GLY A 498 4.08 -10.69 -19.41
CA GLY A 498 3.13 -11.78 -19.28
C GLY A 498 1.78 -11.30 -18.72
N SER A 499 0.92 -12.21 -18.27
CA SER A 499 -0.32 -11.84 -17.62
C SER A 499 -0.26 -12.07 -16.11
N TYR A 500 -0.93 -11.19 -15.35
CA TYR A 500 -0.97 -11.26 -13.89
C TYR A 500 -2.38 -11.03 -13.35
N THR A 501 -2.64 -11.66 -12.19
CA THR A 501 -3.89 -11.50 -11.45
C THR A 501 -3.58 -10.87 -10.10
N GLY A 502 -4.21 -9.76 -9.75
CA GLY A 502 -4.04 -9.16 -8.42
C GLY A 502 -4.47 -7.70 -8.33
N SER A 503 -4.43 -7.22 -7.12
CA SER A 503 -4.83 -5.86 -6.75
C SER A 503 -3.98 -4.78 -7.43
N GLY A 504 -2.68 -5.03 -7.63
CA GLY A 504 -1.79 -4.13 -8.36
C GLY A 504 -2.25 -3.90 -9.81
N MET A 505 -2.75 -4.94 -10.48
CA MET A 505 -3.26 -4.82 -11.86
C MET A 505 -4.51 -3.95 -11.91
N GLY A 506 -5.44 -4.14 -10.97
CA GLY A 506 -6.62 -3.27 -10.84
C GLY A 506 -6.24 -1.82 -10.54
N CYS A 507 -5.26 -1.60 -9.68
CA CYS A 507 -4.71 -0.28 -9.38
C CYS A 507 -4.12 0.40 -10.62
N ALA A 508 -3.35 -0.32 -11.42
CA ALA A 508 -2.75 0.19 -12.66
C ALA A 508 -3.82 0.61 -13.70
N ILE A 509 -4.87 -0.22 -13.89
CA ILE A 509 -6.01 0.12 -14.76
C ILE A 509 -6.69 1.40 -14.27
N LEU A 510 -7.00 1.50 -12.97
CA LEU A 510 -7.66 2.68 -12.42
C LEU A 510 -6.78 3.93 -12.50
N SER A 511 -5.46 3.79 -12.34
CA SER A 511 -4.51 4.90 -12.48
C SER A 511 -4.51 5.46 -13.91
N GLY A 512 -4.56 4.59 -14.92
CA GLY A 512 -4.71 5.02 -16.31
C GLY A 512 -6.05 5.70 -16.59
N ILE A 513 -7.15 5.22 -16.01
CA ILE A 513 -8.48 5.87 -16.07
C ILE A 513 -8.41 7.26 -15.45
N CYS A 514 -7.78 7.40 -14.29
CA CYS A 514 -7.59 8.70 -13.65
C CYS A 514 -6.74 9.65 -14.51
N ALA A 515 -5.72 9.14 -15.21
CA ALA A 515 -4.92 9.95 -16.12
C ALA A 515 -5.73 10.43 -17.34
N GLN A 516 -6.57 9.58 -17.93
CA GLN A 516 -7.50 10.00 -19.00
C GLN A 516 -8.48 11.07 -18.52
N PHE A 517 -9.04 10.90 -17.31
CA PHE A 517 -9.93 11.91 -16.72
C PHE A 517 -9.20 13.22 -16.43
N MET A 518 -7.96 13.17 -15.91
CA MET A 518 -7.15 14.36 -15.64
C MET A 518 -6.75 15.10 -16.94
N GLN A 519 -6.58 14.40 -18.06
CA GLN A 519 -6.42 15.04 -19.36
C GLN A 519 -7.65 15.91 -19.68
N TRP A 520 -8.83 15.32 -19.63
CA TRP A 520 -10.08 16.05 -19.90
C TRP A 520 -10.28 17.22 -18.92
N ALA A 521 -10.10 16.95 -17.62
CA ALA A 521 -10.40 17.93 -16.59
C ALA A 521 -9.38 19.09 -16.59
N VAL A 522 -8.08 18.77 -16.48
CA VAL A 522 -7.03 19.75 -16.20
C VAL A 522 -6.37 20.23 -17.49
N VAL A 523 -5.93 19.29 -18.36
CA VAL A 523 -5.15 19.64 -19.54
C VAL A 523 -6.03 20.33 -20.59
N GLU A 524 -7.28 19.89 -20.74
CA GLU A 524 -8.25 20.48 -21.69
C GLU A 524 -9.11 21.58 -21.04
N GLY A 525 -8.91 21.87 -19.74
CA GLY A 525 -9.49 23.03 -19.06
C GLY A 525 -10.97 22.90 -18.68
N ASN A 526 -11.53 21.67 -18.62
CA ASN A 526 -12.94 21.49 -18.26
C ASN A 526 -13.18 21.59 -16.74
N ASN A 527 -12.20 21.22 -15.91
CA ASN A 527 -12.20 21.37 -14.46
C ASN A 527 -10.77 21.38 -13.90
N GLU A 528 -10.09 22.52 -13.96
CA GLU A 528 -8.68 22.69 -13.56
C GLU A 528 -8.43 22.50 -12.05
N TRP A 529 -9.48 22.53 -11.25
CA TRP A 529 -9.40 22.45 -9.78
C TRP A 529 -9.64 21.04 -9.23
N VAL A 530 -9.91 20.07 -10.11
CA VAL A 530 -10.23 18.71 -9.70
C VAL A 530 -9.16 18.12 -8.78
N GLU A 531 -9.62 17.49 -7.69
CA GLU A 531 -8.83 16.74 -6.73
C GLU A 531 -9.25 15.26 -6.72
N SER A 532 -8.53 14.42 -5.99
CA SER A 532 -8.75 12.96 -5.94
C SER A 532 -10.19 12.59 -5.52
N ARG A 533 -10.73 13.23 -4.48
CA ARG A 533 -12.11 12.98 -4.00
C ARG A 533 -13.16 13.38 -5.04
N GLU A 534 -12.98 14.50 -5.71
CA GLU A 534 -13.91 14.95 -6.74
C GLU A 534 -13.87 14.00 -7.95
N LEU A 535 -12.68 13.65 -8.42
CA LEU A 535 -12.49 12.65 -9.48
C LEU A 535 -13.15 11.32 -9.12
N LYS A 536 -12.89 10.82 -7.90
CA LYS A 536 -13.54 9.62 -7.36
C LYS A 536 -15.06 9.69 -7.48
N ASN A 537 -15.66 10.80 -7.10
CA ASN A 537 -17.11 10.97 -7.14
C ASN A 537 -17.68 10.99 -8.58
N TYR A 538 -16.92 11.50 -9.55
CA TYR A 538 -17.30 11.38 -10.96
C TYR A 538 -17.30 9.91 -11.40
N LEU A 539 -16.25 9.17 -11.10
CA LEU A 539 -16.14 7.74 -11.43
C LEU A 539 -17.25 6.91 -10.75
N ILE A 540 -17.56 7.20 -9.49
CA ILE A 540 -18.66 6.55 -8.75
C ILE A 540 -20.02 6.77 -9.44
N ARG A 541 -20.28 7.96 -9.98
CA ARG A 541 -21.53 8.27 -10.69
C ARG A 541 -21.64 7.46 -11.98
N GLY A 542 -20.57 7.27 -12.71
CA GLY A 542 -20.50 6.46 -13.93
C GLY A 542 -20.36 4.95 -13.69
N ALA A 543 -20.21 4.49 -12.45
CA ALA A 543 -19.96 3.09 -12.15
C ALA A 543 -21.12 2.18 -12.57
N VAL A 544 -20.78 1.01 -13.11
CA VAL A 544 -21.76 -0.03 -13.47
C VAL A 544 -22.12 -0.84 -12.23
N ARG A 545 -23.42 -1.02 -12.02
CA ARG A 545 -23.98 -1.71 -10.85
C ARG A 545 -24.80 -2.92 -11.27
N ASN A 546 -24.56 -4.06 -10.63
CA ASN A 546 -25.39 -5.25 -10.80
C ASN A 546 -26.66 -5.10 -9.94
N PRO A 547 -27.87 -5.17 -10.51
CA PRO A 547 -29.12 -5.03 -9.76
C PRO A 547 -29.32 -6.06 -8.63
N ALA A 548 -28.60 -7.18 -8.69
CA ALA A 548 -28.64 -8.24 -7.66
C ALA A 548 -27.74 -7.94 -6.44
N VAL A 549 -26.94 -6.88 -6.48
CA VAL A 549 -26.00 -6.49 -5.43
C VAL A 549 -26.46 -5.19 -4.78
N LEU A 550 -26.46 -5.15 -3.45
CA LEU A 550 -26.70 -3.93 -2.71
C LEU A 550 -25.45 -3.05 -2.69
N TYR A 551 -25.59 -1.77 -3.05
CA TYR A 551 -24.50 -0.81 -3.06
C TYR A 551 -24.70 0.31 -2.03
N PRO A 552 -23.62 0.82 -1.37
CA PRO A 552 -22.24 0.37 -1.50
C PRO A 552 -22.03 -1.05 -0.94
N SER A 553 -21.12 -1.81 -1.57
CA SER A 553 -20.82 -3.20 -1.22
C SER A 553 -19.42 -3.31 -0.61
N ARG A 554 -19.24 -4.24 0.32
CA ARG A 554 -17.92 -4.55 0.89
C ARG A 554 -16.93 -5.09 -0.15
N GLU A 555 -17.43 -5.65 -1.23
CA GLU A 555 -16.65 -6.23 -2.33
C GLU A 555 -16.47 -5.23 -3.47
N TRP A 556 -17.54 -4.63 -3.92
CA TRP A 556 -17.61 -3.83 -5.14
C TRP A 556 -17.53 -2.31 -4.90
N GLY A 557 -17.47 -1.86 -3.65
CA GLY A 557 -17.61 -0.43 -3.34
C GLY A 557 -18.90 0.15 -3.91
N TYR A 558 -18.78 1.19 -4.70
CA TYR A 558 -19.93 1.81 -5.39
C TYR A 558 -20.21 1.20 -6.78
N GLY A 559 -19.44 0.21 -7.20
CA GLY A 559 -19.64 -0.51 -8.46
C GLY A 559 -18.37 -0.67 -9.29
N GLN A 560 -18.53 -1.26 -10.48
CA GLN A 560 -17.45 -1.46 -11.44
C GLN A 560 -17.15 -0.15 -12.17
N VAL A 561 -15.87 0.26 -12.22
CA VAL A 561 -15.48 1.48 -12.93
C VAL A 561 -15.80 1.40 -14.41
N ASN A 562 -16.30 2.50 -14.98
CA ASN A 562 -16.48 2.65 -16.44
C ASN A 562 -16.33 4.12 -16.83
N LEU A 563 -15.21 4.46 -17.46
CA LEU A 563 -14.88 5.84 -17.81
C LEU A 563 -15.79 6.43 -18.88
N ALA A 564 -16.13 5.66 -19.91
CA ALA A 564 -17.04 6.13 -20.96
C ALA A 564 -18.40 6.51 -20.38
N ARG A 565 -18.95 5.67 -19.52
CA ARG A 565 -20.22 5.95 -18.82
C ARG A 565 -20.10 7.13 -17.86
N THR A 566 -18.92 7.36 -17.27
CA THR A 566 -18.68 8.57 -16.49
C THR A 566 -18.88 9.83 -17.32
N PHE A 567 -18.38 9.85 -18.57
CA PHE A 567 -18.58 10.96 -19.50
C PHE A 567 -20.01 11.06 -20.00
N ASP A 568 -20.73 9.94 -20.19
CA ASP A 568 -22.17 9.96 -20.51
C ASP A 568 -22.97 10.68 -19.39
N VAL A 569 -22.68 10.38 -18.13
CA VAL A 569 -23.30 11.05 -16.97
C VAL A 569 -22.96 12.54 -16.94
N ILE A 570 -21.69 12.92 -17.18
CA ILE A 570 -21.25 14.32 -17.23
C ILE A 570 -21.99 15.06 -18.37
N ALA A 571 -22.20 14.41 -19.51
CA ALA A 571 -22.91 14.97 -20.66
C ALA A 571 -24.46 14.98 -20.49
N GLY A 572 -24.98 14.42 -19.38
CA GLY A 572 -26.43 14.32 -19.15
C GLY A 572 -27.15 13.29 -20.04
N ILE A 573 -26.42 12.30 -20.56
CA ILE A 573 -26.95 11.24 -21.44
C ILE A 573 -27.26 9.95 -20.64
N GLY A 574 -26.88 9.89 -19.36
CA GLY A 574 -26.96 8.70 -18.49
C GLY A 574 -28.28 8.52 -17.76
#